data_0e070a3c140b256986a1e1fbe1e3a045
#
_entry.id   0e070a3c140b256986a1e1fbe1e3a045
#
_cell.length_a   1.000
_cell.length_b   1.000
_cell.length_c   1.000
_cell.angle_alpha   90.00
_cell.angle_beta   90.00
_cell.angle_gamma   90.00
#
_symmetry.space_group_name_H-M   'P 1'
#
loop_
_entity.id
_entity.type
_entity.pdbx_description
1 polymer ?
#
loop_
_entity_poly.entity_id
_entity_poly.type
_entity_poly.pdbx_seq_one_letter_code
_entity_poly.pdbx_strand_id
1 'polypeptide(L)'
;MSKILIVEDEDRISSFVAKGLRAAGYVPTVAGNGRDGYNLAQTGDFELIVLDLGLPDQDGFTVLRRLRESRNTTPVIILSARSSVDDTVAGLEGGADDYMSKPFRFEELLARVRLRLRQEAPSADNSVLSHSDLQLDLRSRRALVNGREVDLSAREFALAEAFLRNPGQVLSREQLLSRVWGYDFDPGSNVVDVYVRYLRNKLGAERFATVRGMGYRLVADDS
;
A
#
# COMPACT_ATOMS: atom_id res chain seq x y z
N MET A 1 -9.25 -6.11 16.97
CA MET A 1 -10.04 -5.10 16.19
C MET A 1 -9.04 -4.13 15.61
N SER A 2 -9.01 -4.00 14.28
CA SER A 2 -8.03 -3.17 13.61
C SER A 2 -8.26 -1.68 13.87
N LYS A 3 -7.20 -0.96 14.28
CA LYS A 3 -7.22 0.47 14.53
C LYS A 3 -6.93 1.23 13.25
N ILE A 4 -7.76 2.19 12.90
CA ILE A 4 -7.63 3.01 11.68
C ILE A 4 -7.50 4.47 12.08
N LEU A 5 -6.44 5.14 11.61
CA LEU A 5 -6.29 6.58 11.76
C LEU A 5 -6.95 7.28 10.57
N ILE A 6 -7.77 8.28 10.86
CA ILE A 6 -8.40 9.17 9.88
C ILE A 6 -7.79 10.55 10.07
N VAL A 7 -7.09 11.07 9.07
CA VAL A 7 -6.52 12.42 9.06
C VAL A 7 -7.33 13.25 8.07
N GLU A 8 -8.30 13.99 8.60
CA GLU A 8 -9.32 14.71 7.84
C GLU A 8 -9.84 15.88 8.70
N ASP A 9 -9.79 17.09 8.19
CA ASP A 9 -10.19 18.31 8.90
C ASP A 9 -11.69 18.62 8.79
N GLU A 10 -12.36 18.13 7.74
CA GLU A 10 -13.80 18.32 7.59
C GLU A 10 -14.58 17.40 8.55
N ASP A 11 -15.14 17.96 9.63
CA ASP A 11 -15.91 17.22 10.64
C ASP A 11 -17.02 16.32 10.05
N ARG A 12 -17.65 16.75 8.96
CA ARG A 12 -18.71 15.98 8.30
C ARG A 12 -18.17 14.73 7.68
N ILE A 13 -17.01 14.81 7.01
CA ILE A 13 -16.37 13.68 6.33
C ILE A 13 -15.74 12.74 7.36
N SER A 14 -14.96 13.27 8.29
CA SER A 14 -14.31 12.46 9.33
C SER A 14 -15.31 11.72 10.20
N SER A 15 -16.42 12.38 10.61
CA SER A 15 -17.50 11.75 11.37
C SER A 15 -18.24 10.67 10.57
N PHE A 16 -18.53 10.93 9.29
CA PHE A 16 -19.16 9.96 8.39
C PHE A 16 -18.30 8.71 8.21
N VAL A 17 -17.02 8.89 7.91
CA VAL A 17 -16.06 7.78 7.76
C VAL A 17 -15.90 7.02 9.07
N ALA A 18 -15.71 7.73 10.19
CA ALA A 18 -15.54 7.10 11.50
C ALA A 18 -16.78 6.29 11.92
N LYS A 19 -18.00 6.81 11.69
CA LYS A 19 -19.24 6.09 11.98
C LYS A 19 -19.35 4.81 11.15
N GLY A 20 -19.07 4.89 9.86
CA GLY A 20 -19.12 3.74 8.96
C GLY A 20 -18.09 2.67 9.35
N LEU A 21 -16.86 3.07 9.66
CA LEU A 21 -15.80 2.14 10.08
C LEU A 21 -16.13 1.46 11.41
N ARG A 22 -16.71 2.19 12.39
CA ARG A 22 -17.19 1.57 13.65
C ARG A 22 -18.28 0.53 13.39
N ALA A 23 -19.24 0.87 12.53
CA ALA A 23 -20.31 -0.08 12.16
C ALA A 23 -19.76 -1.33 11.45
N ALA A 24 -18.63 -1.22 10.77
CA ALA A 24 -17.91 -2.33 10.12
C ALA A 24 -16.95 -3.10 11.06
N GLY A 25 -16.90 -2.76 12.37
CA GLY A 25 -16.10 -3.48 13.37
C GLY A 25 -14.65 -2.98 13.55
N TYR A 26 -14.32 -1.78 13.02
CA TYR A 26 -13.01 -1.16 13.20
C TYR A 26 -13.01 -0.15 14.36
N VAL A 27 -11.80 0.22 14.81
CA VAL A 27 -11.60 1.25 15.84
C VAL A 27 -10.98 2.50 15.20
N PRO A 28 -11.78 3.47 14.72
CA PRO A 28 -11.25 4.68 14.12
C PRO A 28 -10.84 5.70 15.19
N THR A 29 -9.71 6.37 14.93
CA THR A 29 -9.24 7.58 15.61
C THR A 29 -9.17 8.70 14.58
N VAL A 30 -9.63 9.90 14.92
CA VAL A 30 -9.64 11.07 14.03
C VAL A 30 -8.58 12.08 14.47
N ALA A 31 -7.83 12.59 13.52
CA ALA A 31 -6.95 13.75 13.64
C ALA A 31 -7.44 14.82 12.64
N GLY A 32 -7.70 16.03 13.12
CA GLY A 32 -8.21 17.14 12.29
C GLY A 32 -7.13 17.97 11.59
N ASN A 33 -5.88 17.54 11.62
CA ASN A 33 -4.76 18.22 10.98
C ASN A 33 -3.59 17.27 10.74
N GLY A 34 -2.67 17.66 9.87
CA GLY A 34 -1.55 16.81 9.46
C GLY A 34 -0.52 16.59 10.55
N ARG A 35 -0.28 17.56 11.44
CA ARG A 35 0.66 17.41 12.56
C ARG A 35 0.21 16.33 13.53
N ASP A 36 -1.04 16.40 13.97
CA ASP A 36 -1.61 15.42 14.89
C ASP A 36 -1.73 14.05 14.24
N GLY A 37 -2.11 14.01 12.96
CA GLY A 37 -2.13 12.79 12.15
C GLY A 37 -0.75 12.11 12.11
N TYR A 38 0.30 12.87 11.80
CA TYR A 38 1.67 12.36 11.80
C TYR A 38 2.08 11.83 13.18
N ASN A 39 1.85 12.61 14.25
CA ASN A 39 2.25 12.23 15.60
C ASN A 39 1.55 10.94 16.06
N LEU A 40 0.24 10.84 15.81
CA LEU A 40 -0.52 9.62 16.12
C LEU A 40 -0.02 8.42 15.31
N ALA A 41 0.26 8.59 14.03
CA ALA A 41 0.77 7.51 13.19
C ALA A 41 2.13 6.97 13.67
N GLN A 42 2.94 7.78 14.37
CA GLN A 42 4.23 7.35 14.93
C GLN A 42 4.10 6.47 16.17
N THR A 43 2.93 6.38 16.80
CA THR A 43 2.72 5.48 17.95
C THR A 43 2.80 4.01 17.58
N GLY A 44 2.69 3.67 16.28
CA GLY A 44 2.69 2.30 15.77
C GLY A 44 1.39 1.52 16.05
N ASP A 45 0.36 2.19 16.56
CA ASP A 45 -0.90 1.56 16.97
C ASP A 45 -1.89 1.30 15.83
N PHE A 46 -1.67 1.91 14.65
CA PHE A 46 -2.61 1.89 13.55
C PHE A 46 -2.21 0.91 12.47
N GLU A 47 -3.17 0.15 11.97
CA GLU A 47 -3.00 -0.82 10.90
C GLU A 47 -3.31 -0.22 9.51
N LEU A 48 -3.97 0.95 9.47
CA LEU A 48 -4.27 1.69 8.25
C LEU A 48 -4.46 3.17 8.56
N ILE A 49 -4.09 4.03 7.62
CA ILE A 49 -4.31 5.48 7.66
C ILE A 49 -5.18 5.87 6.47
N VAL A 50 -6.25 6.61 6.71
CA VAL A 50 -7.00 7.37 5.70
C VAL A 50 -6.53 8.80 5.79
N LEU A 51 -5.99 9.37 4.70
CA LEU A 51 -5.31 10.66 4.71
C LEU A 51 -5.90 11.60 3.66
N ASP A 52 -6.44 12.74 4.10
CA ASP A 52 -6.74 13.84 3.18
C ASP A 52 -5.46 14.61 2.79
N LEU A 53 -5.47 15.14 1.58
CA LEU A 53 -4.41 16.02 1.08
C LEU A 53 -4.65 17.49 1.46
N GLY A 54 -5.92 17.91 1.60
CA GLY A 54 -6.33 19.29 1.81
C GLY A 54 -6.32 19.75 3.27
N LEU A 55 -5.34 19.32 4.08
CA LEU A 55 -5.29 19.62 5.50
C LEU A 55 -4.92 21.10 5.76
N PRO A 56 -5.41 21.71 6.86
CA PRO A 56 -5.29 23.16 7.09
C PRO A 56 -3.88 23.62 7.45
N ASP A 57 -3.04 22.74 8.00
CA ASP A 57 -1.72 23.07 8.52
C ASP A 57 -0.58 22.69 7.58
N GLN A 58 -0.76 21.67 6.75
CA GLN A 58 0.23 21.21 5.77
C GLN A 58 -0.43 20.31 4.70
N ASP A 59 0.15 20.27 3.51
CA ASP A 59 -0.30 19.35 2.45
C ASP A 59 -0.14 17.89 2.89
N GLY A 60 -1.16 17.05 2.67
CA GLY A 60 -1.14 15.63 3.03
C GLY A 60 -0.01 14.84 2.35
N PHE A 61 0.46 15.27 1.17
CA PHE A 61 1.67 14.68 0.57
C PHE A 61 2.92 14.88 1.46
N THR A 62 2.99 16.01 2.18
CA THR A 62 4.08 16.24 3.14
C THR A 62 3.97 15.28 4.32
N VAL A 63 2.75 15.03 4.81
CA VAL A 63 2.51 14.03 5.87
C VAL A 63 2.95 12.65 5.39
N LEU A 64 2.50 12.23 4.20
CA LEU A 64 2.85 10.93 3.61
C LEU A 64 4.36 10.76 3.47
N ARG A 65 5.04 11.74 2.87
CA ARG A 65 6.50 11.72 2.71
C ARG A 65 7.21 11.54 4.05
N ARG A 66 6.85 12.35 5.07
CA ARG A 66 7.43 12.25 6.42
C ARG A 66 7.19 10.90 7.08
N LEU A 67 6.02 10.29 6.87
CA LEU A 67 5.74 8.92 7.34
C LEU A 67 6.72 7.93 6.70
N ARG A 68 6.95 8.01 5.40
CA ARG A 68 7.87 7.11 4.70
C ARG A 68 9.34 7.38 5.04
N GLU A 69 9.75 8.63 5.21
CA GLU A 69 11.09 9.01 5.69
C GLU A 69 11.35 8.48 7.10
N SER A 70 10.34 8.45 7.97
CA SER A 70 10.43 7.86 9.32
C SER A 70 10.30 6.32 9.33
N ARG A 71 10.32 5.67 8.17
CA ARG A 71 10.15 4.23 7.99
C ARG A 71 8.80 3.68 8.48
N ASN A 72 7.80 4.51 8.59
CA ASN A 72 6.45 4.07 8.87
C ASN A 72 5.88 3.42 7.60
N THR A 73 5.60 2.12 7.67
CA THR A 73 5.08 1.30 6.56
C THR A 73 3.57 1.07 6.64
N THR A 74 2.89 1.70 7.59
CA THR A 74 1.43 1.59 7.73
C THR A 74 0.77 1.93 6.39
N PRO A 75 -0.15 1.10 5.88
CA PRO A 75 -0.88 1.36 4.66
C PRO A 75 -1.63 2.69 4.71
N VAL A 76 -1.51 3.49 3.64
CA VAL A 76 -2.16 4.80 3.52
C VAL A 76 -3.11 4.80 2.33
N ILE A 77 -4.38 5.10 2.57
CA ILE A 77 -5.37 5.41 1.54
C ILE A 77 -5.52 6.93 1.51
N ILE A 78 -5.14 7.56 0.40
CA ILE A 78 -5.42 8.98 0.18
C ILE A 78 -6.90 9.16 -0.18
N LEU A 79 -7.53 10.16 0.44
CA LEU A 79 -8.91 10.55 0.18
C LEU A 79 -8.93 12.05 -0.10
N SER A 80 -9.08 12.47 -1.37
CA SER A 80 -8.86 13.86 -1.76
C SER A 80 -9.85 14.37 -2.77
N ALA A 81 -10.11 15.70 -2.74
CA ALA A 81 -10.85 16.40 -3.79
C ALA A 81 -10.03 16.58 -5.08
N ARG A 82 -8.70 16.39 -5.02
CA ARG A 82 -7.84 16.40 -6.20
C ARG A 82 -8.06 15.08 -6.96
N SER A 83 -8.48 15.16 -8.21
CA SER A 83 -8.86 13.99 -9.02
C SER A 83 -8.07 13.90 -10.34
N SER A 84 -7.01 14.72 -10.51
CA SER A 84 -6.18 14.63 -11.70
C SER A 84 -5.36 13.34 -11.70
N VAL A 85 -5.04 12.85 -12.90
CA VAL A 85 -4.16 11.69 -13.06
C VAL A 85 -2.80 11.98 -12.43
N ASP A 86 -2.29 13.21 -12.59
CA ASP A 86 -0.99 13.61 -12.04
C ASP A 86 -0.98 13.59 -10.50
N ASP A 87 -2.05 14.06 -9.84
CA ASP A 87 -2.17 13.98 -8.38
C ASP A 87 -2.24 12.54 -7.88
N THR A 88 -2.97 11.70 -8.61
CA THR A 88 -3.09 10.26 -8.28
C THR A 88 -1.72 9.57 -8.41
N VAL A 89 -1.00 9.83 -9.51
CA VAL A 89 0.35 9.29 -9.74
C VAL A 89 1.30 9.80 -8.65
N ALA A 90 1.30 11.10 -8.38
CA ALA A 90 2.15 11.70 -7.34
C ALA A 90 1.88 11.09 -5.94
N GLY A 91 0.60 10.83 -5.61
CA GLY A 91 0.24 10.18 -4.34
C GLY A 91 0.79 8.77 -4.23
N LEU A 92 0.64 7.98 -5.27
CA LEU A 92 1.10 6.60 -5.31
C LEU A 92 2.63 6.51 -5.37
N GLU A 93 3.29 7.37 -6.16
CA GLU A 93 4.75 7.48 -6.20
C GLU A 93 5.32 7.98 -4.86
N GLY A 94 4.57 8.84 -4.16
CA GLY A 94 4.88 9.30 -2.80
C GLY A 94 4.78 8.22 -1.73
N GLY A 95 4.32 7.01 -2.10
CA GLY A 95 4.23 5.85 -1.22
C GLY A 95 2.86 5.62 -0.59
N ALA A 96 1.79 6.22 -1.13
CA ALA A 96 0.43 5.83 -0.76
C ALA A 96 0.11 4.44 -1.32
N ASP A 97 -0.73 3.71 -0.59
CA ASP A 97 -1.15 2.37 -0.99
C ASP A 97 -2.40 2.39 -1.85
N ASP A 98 -3.18 3.45 -1.76
CA ASP A 98 -4.37 3.66 -2.56
C ASP A 98 -4.70 5.15 -2.67
N TYR A 99 -5.49 5.50 -3.69
CA TYR A 99 -5.97 6.86 -3.90
C TYR A 99 -7.45 6.84 -4.28
N MET A 100 -8.25 7.66 -3.62
CA MET A 100 -9.68 7.76 -3.87
C MET A 100 -10.11 9.22 -3.92
N SER A 101 -10.85 9.60 -4.95
CA SER A 101 -11.36 10.98 -5.11
C SER A 101 -12.64 11.20 -4.30
N LYS A 102 -12.77 12.41 -3.78
CA LYS A 102 -14.04 12.94 -3.26
C LYS A 102 -14.87 13.52 -4.43
N PRO A 103 -16.22 13.34 -4.47
CA PRO A 103 -17.06 12.59 -3.54
C PRO A 103 -16.96 11.07 -3.74
N PHE A 104 -17.10 10.32 -2.66
CA PHE A 104 -16.98 8.85 -2.67
C PHE A 104 -18.19 8.19 -1.97
N ARG A 105 -18.37 6.90 -2.23
CA ARG A 105 -19.30 6.05 -1.51
C ARG A 105 -18.56 5.34 -0.37
N PHE A 106 -19.20 5.25 0.80
CA PHE A 106 -18.57 4.57 1.95
C PHE A 106 -18.27 3.10 1.66
N GLU A 107 -19.13 2.41 0.91
CA GLU A 107 -18.94 1.02 0.52
C GLU A 107 -17.63 0.82 -0.28
N GLU A 108 -17.28 1.78 -1.13
CA GLU A 108 -16.03 1.76 -1.89
C GLU A 108 -14.83 1.92 -0.95
N LEU A 109 -14.86 2.93 -0.06
CA LEU A 109 -13.81 3.10 0.95
C LEU A 109 -13.66 1.84 1.80
N LEU A 110 -14.77 1.25 2.26
CA LEU A 110 -14.76 0.04 3.08
C LEU A 110 -14.15 -1.16 2.33
N ALA A 111 -14.46 -1.32 1.05
CA ALA A 111 -13.87 -2.37 0.22
C ALA A 111 -12.34 -2.21 0.11
N ARG A 112 -11.85 -0.98 -0.09
CA ARG A 112 -10.42 -0.65 -0.15
C ARG A 112 -9.74 -0.87 1.21
N VAL A 113 -10.36 -0.43 2.31
CA VAL A 113 -9.89 -0.70 3.68
C VAL A 113 -9.74 -2.21 3.92
N ARG A 114 -10.77 -2.99 3.57
CA ARG A 114 -10.71 -4.46 3.70
C ARG A 114 -9.59 -5.07 2.88
N LEU A 115 -9.40 -4.61 1.65
CA LEU A 115 -8.33 -5.10 0.78
C LEU A 115 -6.94 -4.83 1.38
N ARG A 116 -6.75 -3.67 2.01
CA ARG A 116 -5.47 -3.29 2.63
C ARG A 116 -5.23 -3.95 3.99
N LEU A 117 -6.30 -4.23 4.73
CA LEU A 117 -6.26 -4.94 6.01
C LEU A 117 -6.37 -6.46 5.85
N ARG A 118 -6.69 -6.97 4.66
CA ARG A 118 -6.77 -8.39 4.38
C ARG A 118 -5.36 -9.00 4.44
N GLN A 119 -4.95 -9.27 5.65
CA GLN A 119 -4.01 -10.35 5.89
C GLN A 119 -4.82 -11.64 5.70
N GLU A 120 -4.59 -12.34 4.61
CA GLU A 120 -4.83 -13.78 4.64
C GLU A 120 -3.99 -14.27 5.82
N ALA A 121 -4.64 -14.75 6.87
CA ALA A 121 -3.92 -15.41 7.95
C ALA A 121 -3.18 -16.58 7.30
N PRO A 122 -1.85 -16.53 7.15
CA PRO A 122 -1.14 -17.67 6.62
C PRO A 122 -1.32 -18.80 7.61
N SER A 123 -1.77 -19.97 7.13
CA SER A 123 -1.62 -21.21 7.89
C SER A 123 -0.17 -21.28 8.38
N ALA A 124 0.07 -21.75 9.59
CA ALA A 124 1.35 -21.69 10.30
C ALA A 124 2.56 -22.25 9.50
N ASP A 125 2.31 -23.02 8.44
CA ASP A 125 3.32 -23.61 7.55
C ASP A 125 3.73 -22.71 6.37
N ASN A 126 3.06 -21.56 6.11
CA ASN A 126 3.27 -20.74 4.92
C ASN A 126 3.57 -19.25 5.26
N SER A 127 4.10 -18.97 6.44
CA SER A 127 4.35 -17.59 6.89
C SER A 127 5.57 -16.93 6.24
N VAL A 128 6.45 -17.69 5.61
CA VAL A 128 7.65 -17.21 4.91
C VAL A 128 7.61 -17.68 3.48
N LEU A 129 7.58 -16.74 2.54
CA LEU A 129 7.82 -17.02 1.13
C LEU A 129 9.30 -16.90 0.84
N SER A 130 9.90 -17.91 0.23
CA SER A 130 11.33 -17.91 -0.12
C SER A 130 11.53 -18.22 -1.58
N HIS A 131 12.46 -17.53 -2.19
CA HIS A 131 12.94 -17.80 -3.54
C HIS A 131 14.41 -17.38 -3.63
N SER A 132 15.30 -18.37 -3.82
CA SER A 132 16.74 -18.17 -3.71
C SER A 132 17.10 -17.54 -2.36
N ASP A 133 17.79 -16.43 -2.35
CA ASP A 133 18.19 -15.68 -1.17
C ASP A 133 17.19 -14.58 -0.73
N LEU A 134 16.07 -14.44 -1.46
CA LEU A 134 14.98 -13.53 -1.12
C LEU A 134 13.93 -14.24 -0.25
N GLN A 135 13.61 -13.65 0.89
CA GLN A 135 12.60 -14.14 1.81
C GLN A 135 11.64 -13.01 2.18
N LEU A 136 10.35 -13.32 2.22
CA LEU A 136 9.31 -12.44 2.75
C LEU A 136 8.63 -13.12 3.94
N ASP A 137 8.76 -12.55 5.12
CA ASP A 137 7.94 -12.91 6.27
C ASP A 137 6.61 -12.16 6.19
N LEU A 138 5.54 -12.88 5.91
CA LEU A 138 4.21 -12.35 5.72
C LEU A 138 3.59 -11.84 7.03
N ARG A 139 4.04 -12.36 8.18
CA ARG A 139 3.52 -11.97 9.50
C ARG A 139 4.14 -10.67 9.99
N SER A 140 5.47 -10.59 9.93
CA SER A 140 6.21 -9.39 10.35
C SER A 140 6.31 -8.34 9.23
N ARG A 141 5.89 -8.69 8.00
CA ARG A 141 6.04 -7.87 6.78
C ARG A 141 7.48 -7.45 6.52
N ARG A 142 8.43 -8.31 6.82
CA ARG A 142 9.85 -8.10 6.58
C ARG A 142 10.31 -8.78 5.30
N ALA A 143 11.19 -8.12 4.57
CA ALA A 143 11.91 -8.69 3.45
C ALA A 143 13.37 -8.87 3.82
N LEU A 144 13.96 -10.01 3.45
CA LEU A 144 15.38 -10.27 3.60
C LEU A 144 15.97 -10.65 2.24
N VAL A 145 17.12 -10.10 1.93
CA VAL A 145 17.95 -10.47 0.78
C VAL A 145 19.33 -10.86 1.31
N ASN A 146 19.78 -12.08 1.03
CA ASN A 146 21.02 -12.62 1.61
C ASN A 146 21.06 -12.49 3.15
N GLY A 147 19.93 -12.68 3.82
CA GLY A 147 19.81 -12.55 5.27
C GLY A 147 19.85 -11.10 5.82
N ARG A 148 19.91 -10.09 4.96
CA ARG A 148 19.87 -8.68 5.34
C ARG A 148 18.46 -8.13 5.15
N GLU A 149 17.96 -7.41 6.14
CA GLU A 149 16.64 -6.79 6.09
C GLU A 149 16.63 -5.65 5.06
N VAL A 150 15.56 -5.62 4.24
CA VAL A 150 15.31 -4.59 3.22
C VAL A 150 13.95 -3.97 3.49
N ASP A 151 13.93 -2.64 3.65
CA ASP A 151 12.71 -1.89 3.88
C ASP A 151 11.87 -1.78 2.60
N LEU A 152 10.66 -2.34 2.62
CA LEU A 152 9.67 -2.25 1.56
C LEU A 152 8.46 -1.47 2.06
N SER A 153 7.93 -0.57 1.23
CA SER A 153 6.60 -0.01 1.46
C SER A 153 5.54 -1.12 1.34
N ALA A 154 4.32 -0.84 1.81
CA ALA A 154 3.24 -1.82 1.75
C ALA A 154 2.94 -2.31 0.32
N ARG A 155 3.08 -1.43 -0.70
CA ARG A 155 2.89 -1.78 -2.11
C ARG A 155 4.05 -2.59 -2.68
N GLU A 156 5.28 -2.21 -2.37
CA GLU A 156 6.46 -2.98 -2.76
C GLU A 156 6.40 -4.38 -2.17
N PHE A 157 6.00 -4.50 -0.90
CA PHE A 157 5.83 -5.79 -0.25
C PHE A 157 4.76 -6.64 -0.93
N ALA A 158 3.55 -6.08 -1.19
CA ALA A 158 2.48 -6.78 -1.87
C ALA A 158 2.84 -7.20 -3.30
N LEU A 159 3.61 -6.36 -4.02
CA LEU A 159 4.10 -6.69 -5.35
C LEU A 159 5.16 -7.81 -5.30
N ALA A 160 6.09 -7.76 -4.35
CA ALA A 160 7.07 -8.83 -4.13
C ALA A 160 6.37 -10.14 -3.74
N GLU A 161 5.37 -10.09 -2.88
CA GLU A 161 4.54 -11.25 -2.52
C GLU A 161 3.84 -11.86 -3.75
N ALA A 162 3.25 -11.01 -4.63
CA ALA A 162 2.60 -11.49 -5.85
C ALA A 162 3.58 -12.26 -6.74
N PHE A 163 4.84 -11.83 -6.83
CA PHE A 163 5.87 -12.53 -7.58
C PHE A 163 6.33 -13.82 -6.88
N LEU A 164 6.58 -13.79 -5.58
CA LEU A 164 7.05 -14.98 -4.84
C LEU A 164 6.00 -16.09 -4.74
N ARG A 165 4.72 -15.75 -4.81
CA ARG A 165 3.63 -16.75 -4.92
C ARG A 165 3.52 -17.37 -6.31
N ASN A 166 4.20 -16.83 -7.32
CA ASN A 166 4.14 -17.27 -8.71
C ASN A 166 5.56 -17.28 -9.36
N PRO A 167 6.54 -18.00 -8.77
CA PRO A 167 7.92 -18.00 -9.28
C PRO A 167 7.93 -18.60 -10.70
N GLY A 168 8.72 -18.00 -11.60
CA GLY A 168 8.84 -18.41 -12.96
C GLY A 168 7.64 -18.08 -13.88
N GLN A 169 6.49 -17.73 -13.32
CA GLN A 169 5.29 -17.38 -14.09
C GLN A 169 5.34 -15.91 -14.56
N VAL A 170 4.92 -15.68 -15.81
CA VAL A 170 4.72 -14.32 -16.33
C VAL A 170 3.40 -13.78 -15.79
N LEU A 171 3.47 -12.66 -15.06
CA LEU A 171 2.30 -11.92 -14.59
C LEU A 171 2.11 -10.68 -15.46
N SER A 172 0.91 -10.53 -16.04
CA SER A 172 0.61 -9.34 -16.84
C SER A 172 0.49 -8.09 -15.95
N ARG A 173 0.64 -6.90 -16.58
CA ARG A 173 0.43 -5.63 -15.86
C ARG A 173 -0.95 -5.57 -15.21
N GLU A 174 -1.98 -6.01 -15.91
CA GLU A 174 -3.36 -6.05 -15.42
C GLU A 174 -3.51 -6.99 -14.23
N GLN A 175 -2.88 -8.18 -14.27
CA GLN A 175 -2.88 -9.12 -13.16
C GLN A 175 -2.18 -8.55 -11.93
N LEU A 176 -1.01 -7.91 -12.10
CA LEU A 176 -0.28 -7.25 -11.03
C LEU A 176 -1.06 -6.05 -10.49
N LEU A 177 -1.64 -5.24 -11.38
CA LEU A 177 -2.46 -4.09 -11.02
C LEU A 177 -3.66 -4.53 -10.18
N SER A 178 -4.42 -5.50 -10.65
CA SER A 178 -5.59 -6.03 -9.96
C SER A 178 -5.23 -6.63 -8.59
N ARG A 179 -4.15 -7.41 -8.49
CA ARG A 179 -3.72 -8.08 -7.24
C ARG A 179 -3.22 -7.10 -6.20
N VAL A 180 -2.50 -6.06 -6.61
CA VAL A 180 -1.81 -5.14 -5.70
C VAL A 180 -2.61 -3.85 -5.49
N TRP A 181 -3.35 -3.36 -6.50
CA TRP A 181 -4.10 -2.09 -6.44
C TRP A 181 -5.63 -2.27 -6.48
N GLY A 182 -6.15 -3.41 -6.94
CA GLY A 182 -7.56 -3.71 -7.03
C GLY A 182 -8.12 -3.53 -8.44
N TYR A 183 -9.38 -3.98 -8.66
CA TYR A 183 -10.00 -4.03 -9.98
C TYR A 183 -10.39 -2.65 -10.56
N ASP A 184 -10.53 -1.63 -9.72
CA ASP A 184 -11.00 -0.29 -10.14
C ASP A 184 -9.85 0.65 -10.53
N PHE A 185 -8.63 0.14 -10.62
CA PHE A 185 -7.48 0.94 -11.01
C PHE A 185 -7.42 1.10 -12.54
N ASP A 186 -7.07 2.30 -13.02
CA ASP A 186 -6.95 2.56 -14.47
C ASP A 186 -5.91 1.63 -15.11
N PRO A 187 -6.32 0.75 -16.05
CA PRO A 187 -5.42 -0.17 -16.70
C PRO A 187 -4.36 0.52 -17.58
N GLY A 188 -4.54 1.80 -17.92
CA GLY A 188 -3.56 2.63 -18.63
C GLY A 188 -2.43 3.16 -17.75
N SER A 189 -2.51 2.96 -16.43
CA SER A 189 -1.51 3.45 -15.47
C SER A 189 -0.18 2.72 -15.62
N ASN A 190 0.93 3.48 -15.57
CA ASN A 190 2.30 2.95 -15.53
C ASN A 190 2.77 2.56 -14.11
N VAL A 191 1.87 2.59 -13.13
CA VAL A 191 2.20 2.36 -11.71
C VAL A 191 2.92 1.04 -11.48
N VAL A 192 2.53 -0.03 -12.16
CA VAL A 192 3.19 -1.34 -12.06
C VAL A 192 4.66 -1.24 -12.48
N ASP A 193 4.94 -0.54 -13.58
CA ASP A 193 6.29 -0.40 -14.12
C ASP A 193 7.19 0.40 -13.15
N VAL A 194 6.64 1.41 -12.49
CA VAL A 194 7.31 2.20 -11.46
C VAL A 194 7.66 1.33 -10.25
N TYR A 195 6.71 0.57 -9.74
CA TYR A 195 6.95 -0.28 -8.56
C TYR A 195 7.84 -1.48 -8.86
N VAL A 196 7.81 -2.05 -10.07
CA VAL A 196 8.79 -3.06 -10.49
C VAL A 196 10.20 -2.46 -10.51
N ARG A 197 10.36 -1.19 -10.95
CA ARG A 197 11.65 -0.49 -10.88
C ARG A 197 12.12 -0.34 -9.43
N TYR A 198 11.22 -0.01 -8.49
CA TYR A 198 11.57 0.07 -7.07
C TYR A 198 12.00 -1.27 -6.49
N LEU A 199 11.29 -2.35 -6.81
CA LEU A 199 11.70 -3.69 -6.40
C LEU A 199 13.07 -4.07 -6.95
N ARG A 200 13.34 -3.78 -8.22
CA ARG A 200 14.66 -4.02 -8.83
C ARG A 200 15.78 -3.30 -8.09
N ASN A 201 15.53 -2.05 -7.70
CA ASN A 201 16.53 -1.26 -6.97
C ASN A 201 16.77 -1.79 -5.55
N LYS A 202 15.77 -2.34 -4.90
CA LYS A 202 15.84 -2.79 -3.51
C LYS A 202 16.19 -4.26 -3.35
N LEU A 203 15.66 -5.11 -4.23
CA LEU A 203 15.76 -6.57 -4.12
C LEU A 203 16.71 -7.20 -5.14
N GLY A 204 17.18 -6.43 -6.13
CA GLY A 204 18.04 -6.92 -7.22
C GLY A 204 17.32 -6.94 -8.56
N ALA A 205 17.95 -6.30 -9.56
CA ALA A 205 17.35 -6.13 -10.89
C ALA A 205 17.22 -7.44 -11.66
N GLU A 206 18.15 -8.35 -11.45
CA GLU A 206 18.26 -9.67 -12.09
C GLU A 206 17.08 -10.59 -11.76
N ARG A 207 16.43 -10.39 -10.60
CA ARG A 207 15.31 -11.23 -10.14
C ARG A 207 14.03 -10.99 -10.93
N PHE A 208 13.82 -9.79 -11.46
CA PHE A 208 12.57 -9.40 -12.09
C PHE A 208 12.76 -9.15 -13.58
N ALA A 209 12.53 -10.18 -14.40
CA ALA A 209 12.64 -10.08 -15.86
C ALA A 209 11.41 -9.39 -16.47
N THR A 210 11.64 -8.52 -17.47
CA THR A 210 10.59 -8.00 -18.34
C THR A 210 10.35 -8.96 -19.49
N VAL A 211 9.10 -9.42 -19.66
CA VAL A 211 8.67 -10.20 -20.81
C VAL A 211 7.91 -9.27 -21.75
N ARG A 212 8.55 -8.87 -22.85
CA ARG A 212 8.02 -7.86 -23.79
C ARG A 212 6.60 -8.18 -24.22
N GLY A 213 5.69 -7.22 -24.11
CA GLY A 213 4.29 -7.34 -24.47
C GLY A 213 3.44 -8.21 -23.53
N MET A 214 4.02 -8.91 -22.57
CA MET A 214 3.30 -9.83 -21.68
C MET A 214 3.31 -9.40 -20.20
N GLY A 215 4.35 -8.72 -19.71
CA GLY A 215 4.43 -8.29 -18.31
C GLY A 215 5.79 -8.59 -17.66
N TYR A 216 5.77 -9.10 -16.44
CA TYR A 216 6.96 -9.33 -15.62
C TYR A 216 6.97 -10.74 -15.03
N ARG A 217 8.16 -11.23 -14.71
CA ARG A 217 8.36 -12.55 -14.14
C ARG A 217 9.46 -12.50 -13.08
N LEU A 218 9.24 -13.14 -11.94
CA LEU A 218 10.33 -13.52 -11.05
C LEU A 218 11.11 -14.66 -11.73
N VAL A 219 12.40 -14.46 -11.95
CA VAL A 219 13.25 -15.45 -12.60
C VAL A 219 13.29 -16.71 -11.74
N ALA A 220 13.05 -17.87 -12.33
CA ALA A 220 13.17 -19.13 -11.61
C ALA A 220 14.64 -19.39 -11.22
N ASP A 221 14.85 -20.07 -10.09
CA ASP A 221 16.19 -20.57 -9.76
C ASP A 221 16.60 -21.58 -10.82
N ASP A 222 17.76 -21.38 -11.42
CA ASP A 222 18.41 -22.42 -12.24
C ASP A 222 18.85 -23.54 -11.27
N SER A 223 18.15 -24.67 -11.34
CA SER A 223 18.46 -25.90 -10.57
C SER A 223 19.68 -26.58 -11.11
#